data_42387e1b5e195aefadfaed98d9e13a36
#
_entry.id   42387e1b5e195aefadfaed98d9e13a36
#
_cell.length_a   1.000
_cell.length_b   1.000
_cell.length_c   1.000
_cell.angle_alpha   90.00
_cell.angle_beta   90.00
_cell.angle_gamma   90.00
#
_symmetry.space_group_name_H-M   'P 1'
#
loop_
_entity.id
_entity.type
_entity.pdbx_description
1 polymer ?
#
loop_
_entity_poly.entity_id
_entity_poly.type
_entity_poly.pdbx_seq_one_letter_code
_entity_poly.pdbx_strand_id
1 'polypeptide(L)'
;MALLLACCQRWPGQVRAVHIHHGLQAAAEGFVQHCEHWCERWGVPLQVWRVDARAAPGQSPEEAARTARYRAIAQAVQQHWPDVNDIALAQHADDQVETLLLALSRGAGLPGLSAMPVRRQRHGLTFHRPWLGVPGAALRDWLTACQVSWVEDPTNTDVRFTRNRIRRELMPALEACFPTIRHTLARSARHAAQAQELLGELAQLDAQTTGLPPRLQALQQLNPARMANLLRYWLGTLDDPAARPSTAQLDQLVHQVQACTTRGHRIEIRVGGGCVRREGDSLGWYNP
;
A
#
# COMPACT_ATOMS: atom_id res chain seq x y z
N MET A 1 -2.30 18.81 7.84
CA MET A 1 -1.72 19.90 8.70
C MET A 1 -0.90 19.32 9.87
N ALA A 2 -1.42 18.41 10.71
CA ALA A 2 -0.71 17.89 11.88
C ALA A 2 0.71 17.36 11.53
N LEU A 3 0.87 16.52 10.52
CA LEU A 3 2.17 16.01 10.14
C LEU A 3 3.13 17.11 9.69
N LEU A 4 2.66 18.08 8.92
CA LEU A 4 3.48 19.21 8.49
C LEU A 4 3.99 20.00 9.69
N LEU A 5 3.10 20.36 10.62
CA LEU A 5 3.47 21.06 11.86
C LEU A 5 4.53 20.30 12.67
N ALA A 6 4.31 18.99 12.88
CA ALA A 6 5.26 18.16 13.63
C ALA A 6 6.64 18.08 12.95
N CYS A 7 6.65 17.95 11.62
CA CYS A 7 7.90 17.95 10.86
C CYS A 7 8.63 19.30 10.98
N CYS A 8 7.91 20.43 10.88
CA CYS A 8 8.50 21.77 11.03
C CYS A 8 9.11 21.98 12.41
N GLN A 9 8.45 21.51 13.47
CA GLN A 9 8.98 21.58 14.84
C GLN A 9 10.21 20.70 15.04
N ARG A 10 10.23 19.52 14.41
CA ARG A 10 11.29 18.52 14.58
C ARG A 10 12.54 18.81 13.73
N TRP A 11 12.33 19.35 12.51
CA TRP A 11 13.36 19.62 11.51
C TRP A 11 13.19 21.01 10.89
N PRO A 12 13.43 22.08 11.66
CA PRO A 12 13.28 23.45 11.18
C PRO A 12 14.12 23.70 9.91
N GLY A 13 13.51 24.32 8.90
CA GLY A 13 14.17 24.68 7.64
C GLY A 13 14.46 23.52 6.68
N GLN A 14 14.28 22.26 7.11
CA GLN A 14 14.56 21.08 6.30
C GLN A 14 13.31 20.49 5.62
N VAL A 15 12.12 20.92 6.02
CA VAL A 15 10.85 20.40 5.53
C VAL A 15 10.51 21.01 4.17
N ARG A 16 9.96 20.19 3.30
CA ARG A 16 9.38 20.57 2.01
C ARG A 16 7.97 19.97 1.92
N ALA A 17 7.06 20.65 1.25
CA ALA A 17 5.68 20.19 1.09
C ALA A 17 5.31 20.00 -0.37
N VAL A 18 4.58 18.92 -0.65
CA VAL A 18 3.96 18.66 -1.96
C VAL A 18 2.46 18.51 -1.76
N HIS A 19 1.67 19.35 -2.43
CA HIS A 19 0.23 19.22 -2.50
C HIS A 19 -0.17 18.66 -3.87
N ILE A 20 -0.90 17.52 -3.88
CA ILE A 20 -1.39 16.91 -5.11
C ILE A 20 -2.84 17.34 -5.32
N HIS A 21 -3.07 18.11 -6.37
CA HIS A 21 -4.38 18.57 -6.78
C HIS A 21 -4.94 17.64 -7.88
N HIS A 22 -5.95 16.85 -7.54
CA HIS A 22 -6.52 15.83 -8.43
C HIS A 22 -7.53 16.37 -9.46
N GLY A 23 -7.92 17.62 -9.39
CA GLY A 23 -8.88 18.25 -10.33
C GLY A 23 -10.33 17.73 -10.24
N LEU A 24 -10.66 16.91 -9.23
CA LEU A 24 -11.93 16.19 -9.17
C LEU A 24 -13.04 16.94 -8.41
N GLN A 25 -12.72 18.03 -7.73
CA GLN A 25 -13.65 18.70 -6.81
C GLN A 25 -13.54 20.21 -6.93
N ALA A 26 -14.69 20.91 -6.81
CA ALA A 26 -14.73 22.38 -6.74
C ALA A 26 -13.99 22.94 -5.50
N ALA A 27 -13.98 22.18 -4.39
CA ALA A 27 -13.30 22.56 -3.16
C ALA A 27 -11.75 22.45 -3.24
N ALA A 28 -11.19 21.88 -4.30
CA ALA A 28 -9.76 21.57 -4.40
C ALA A 28 -8.88 22.83 -4.38
N GLU A 29 -9.34 23.96 -4.93
CA GLU A 29 -8.62 25.24 -4.85
C GLU A 29 -8.56 25.78 -3.41
N GLY A 30 -9.62 25.62 -2.61
CA GLY A 30 -9.61 26.00 -1.20
C GLY A 30 -8.58 25.17 -0.38
N PHE A 31 -8.34 23.91 -0.76
CA PHE A 31 -7.29 23.09 -0.14
C PHE A 31 -5.91 23.60 -0.49
N VAL A 32 -5.68 24.05 -1.73
CA VAL A 32 -4.42 24.66 -2.15
C VAL A 32 -4.15 25.90 -1.32
N GLN A 33 -5.10 26.85 -1.30
CA GLN A 33 -4.97 28.11 -0.54
C GLN A 33 -4.68 27.87 0.95
N HIS A 34 -5.34 26.87 1.54
CA HIS A 34 -5.09 26.49 2.92
C HIS A 34 -3.67 25.94 3.13
N CYS A 35 -3.17 25.12 2.22
CA CYS A 35 -1.80 24.62 2.26
C CYS A 35 -0.79 25.76 2.06
N GLU A 36 -1.01 26.65 1.12
CA GLU A 36 -0.17 27.83 0.86
C GLU A 36 -0.06 28.71 2.09
N HIS A 37 -1.20 29.05 2.72
CA HIS A 37 -1.24 29.88 3.93
C HIS A 37 -0.36 29.32 5.05
N TRP A 38 -0.48 28.02 5.37
CA TRP A 38 0.29 27.42 6.46
C TRP A 38 1.75 27.17 6.08
N CYS A 39 2.04 26.84 4.84
CA CYS A 39 3.41 26.68 4.36
C CYS A 39 4.15 28.02 4.40
N GLU A 40 3.53 29.11 3.95
CA GLU A 40 4.08 30.46 4.04
C GLU A 40 4.36 30.87 5.51
N ARG A 41 3.36 30.66 6.38
CA ARG A 41 3.47 30.99 7.81
C ARG A 41 4.60 30.24 8.51
N TRP A 42 4.91 29.02 8.09
CA TRP A 42 5.97 28.20 8.68
C TRP A 42 7.27 28.20 7.87
N GLY A 43 7.37 28.99 6.83
CA GLY A 43 8.56 29.07 5.98
C GLY A 43 8.88 27.76 5.25
N VAL A 44 7.85 26.99 4.87
CA VAL A 44 7.99 25.71 4.18
C VAL A 44 7.80 25.90 2.68
N PRO A 45 8.80 25.57 1.84
CA PRO A 45 8.63 25.54 0.40
C PRO A 45 7.55 24.52 0.00
N LEU A 46 6.54 24.98 -0.74
CA LEU A 46 5.42 24.18 -1.22
C LEU A 46 5.46 24.05 -2.74
N GLN A 47 5.23 22.84 -3.23
CA GLN A 47 4.93 22.58 -4.64
C GLN A 47 3.49 22.07 -4.78
N VAL A 48 2.70 22.73 -5.59
CA VAL A 48 1.35 22.29 -5.96
C VAL A 48 1.42 21.60 -7.32
N TRP A 49 1.07 20.31 -7.34
CA TRP A 49 1.16 19.48 -8.53
C TRP A 49 -0.22 19.03 -8.98
N ARG A 50 -0.63 19.46 -10.16
CA ARG A 50 -1.94 19.14 -10.73
C ARG A 50 -1.85 17.84 -11.53
N VAL A 51 -2.71 16.87 -11.24
CA VAL A 51 -2.73 15.56 -11.90
C VAL A 51 -4.13 15.21 -12.40
N ASP A 52 -4.19 14.56 -13.55
CA ASP A 52 -5.41 13.88 -13.98
C ASP A 52 -5.48 12.52 -13.30
N ALA A 53 -6.43 12.37 -12.39
CA ALA A 53 -6.62 11.14 -11.60
C ALA A 53 -7.82 10.32 -12.10
N ARG A 54 -8.31 10.53 -13.33
CA ARG A 54 -9.41 9.76 -13.91
C ARG A 54 -9.00 8.31 -14.10
N ALA A 55 -9.87 7.40 -13.68
CA ALA A 55 -9.65 5.96 -13.82
C ALA A 55 -9.85 5.53 -15.29
N ALA A 56 -8.99 4.63 -15.76
CA ALA A 56 -9.24 3.93 -17.03
C ALA A 56 -10.43 2.95 -16.89
N PRO A 57 -11.06 2.57 -18.00
CA PRO A 57 -12.12 1.55 -17.98
C PRO A 57 -11.68 0.29 -17.26
N GLY A 58 -12.48 -0.16 -16.28
CA GLY A 58 -12.18 -1.35 -15.46
C GLY A 58 -11.22 -1.12 -14.29
N GLN A 59 -10.65 0.08 -14.14
CA GLN A 59 -9.79 0.41 -13.01
C GLN A 59 -10.59 1.04 -11.86
N SER A 60 -10.25 0.69 -10.62
CA SER A 60 -10.81 1.37 -9.44
C SER A 60 -10.38 2.84 -9.41
N PRO A 61 -11.31 3.80 -9.27
CA PRO A 61 -10.97 5.23 -9.15
C PRO A 61 -10.01 5.52 -7.99
N GLU A 62 -10.18 4.83 -6.86
CA GLU A 62 -9.29 4.99 -5.69
C GLU A 62 -7.86 4.54 -6.00
N GLU A 63 -7.69 3.41 -6.70
CA GLU A 63 -6.37 2.90 -7.07
C GLU A 63 -5.70 3.76 -8.15
N ALA A 64 -6.48 4.26 -9.13
CA ALA A 64 -5.99 5.20 -10.14
C ALA A 64 -5.47 6.49 -9.49
N ALA A 65 -6.27 7.12 -8.63
CA ALA A 65 -5.90 8.33 -7.90
C ALA A 65 -4.68 8.10 -6.99
N ARG A 66 -4.63 6.94 -6.33
CA ARG A 66 -3.48 6.55 -5.49
C ARG A 66 -2.20 6.42 -6.32
N THR A 67 -2.25 5.73 -7.44
CA THR A 67 -1.09 5.53 -8.33
C THR A 67 -0.61 6.85 -8.91
N ALA A 68 -1.52 7.70 -9.39
CA ALA A 68 -1.21 9.03 -9.89
C ALA A 68 -0.54 9.90 -8.81
N ARG A 69 -1.03 9.84 -7.58
CA ARG A 69 -0.46 10.57 -6.43
C ARG A 69 1.00 10.20 -6.16
N TYR A 70 1.33 8.91 -6.05
CA TYR A 70 2.71 8.49 -5.78
C TYR A 70 3.66 8.86 -6.91
N ARG A 71 3.22 8.75 -8.15
CA ARG A 71 4.00 9.16 -9.33
C ARG A 71 4.25 10.67 -9.32
N ALA A 72 3.21 11.45 -9.07
CA ALA A 72 3.30 12.91 -9.03
C ALA A 72 4.21 13.40 -7.89
N ILE A 73 4.14 12.80 -6.70
CA ILE A 73 5.08 13.11 -5.61
C ILE A 73 6.51 12.84 -6.05
N ALA A 74 6.79 11.69 -6.66
CA ALA A 74 8.13 11.36 -7.10
C ALA A 74 8.66 12.33 -8.17
N GLN A 75 7.81 12.70 -9.14
CA GLN A 75 8.16 13.70 -10.16
C GLN A 75 8.42 15.08 -9.55
N ALA A 76 7.57 15.54 -8.65
CA ALA A 76 7.74 16.84 -7.99
C ALA A 76 9.06 16.89 -7.18
N VAL A 77 9.36 15.83 -6.43
CA VAL A 77 10.61 15.73 -5.66
C VAL A 77 11.82 15.71 -6.58
N GLN A 78 11.82 14.88 -7.60
CA GLN A 78 12.93 14.77 -8.55
C GLN A 78 13.22 16.10 -9.27
N GLN A 79 12.17 16.86 -9.58
CA GLN A 79 12.29 18.13 -10.31
C GLN A 79 12.76 19.28 -9.43
N HIS A 80 12.28 19.35 -8.17
CA HIS A 80 12.50 20.51 -7.31
C HIS A 80 13.45 20.25 -6.15
N TRP A 81 13.60 19.01 -5.70
CA TRP A 81 14.39 18.64 -4.51
C TRP A 81 15.05 17.27 -4.69
N PRO A 82 15.97 17.12 -5.66
CA PRO A 82 16.56 15.82 -6.02
C PRO A 82 17.33 15.14 -4.87
N ASP A 83 17.73 15.90 -3.86
CA ASP A 83 18.42 15.38 -2.67
C ASP A 83 17.45 14.80 -1.62
N VAL A 84 16.13 14.99 -1.79
CA VAL A 84 15.12 14.46 -0.87
C VAL A 84 14.79 13.01 -1.23
N ASN A 85 15.00 12.11 -0.28
CA ASN A 85 14.74 10.67 -0.46
C ASN A 85 13.59 10.16 0.42
N ASP A 86 13.18 10.91 1.44
CA ASP A 86 12.21 10.50 2.44
C ASP A 86 10.93 11.35 2.37
N ILE A 87 9.79 10.67 2.25
CA ILE A 87 8.46 11.29 2.14
C ILE A 87 7.62 10.86 3.34
N ALA A 88 7.10 11.81 4.09
CA ALA A 88 6.17 11.56 5.18
C ALA A 88 4.72 11.67 4.70
N LEU A 89 3.90 10.66 5.01
CA LEU A 89 2.48 10.60 4.71
C LEU A 89 1.65 10.58 5.99
N ALA A 90 0.55 11.32 6.00
CA ALA A 90 -0.27 11.57 7.18
C ALA A 90 -1.33 10.49 7.48
N GLN A 91 -1.20 9.27 6.93
CA GLN A 91 -2.08 8.18 7.32
C GLN A 91 -1.91 7.88 8.82
N HIS A 92 -3.05 7.63 9.49
CA HIS A 92 -3.13 7.46 10.93
C HIS A 92 -3.83 6.14 11.33
N ALA A 93 -4.04 5.90 12.61
CA ALA A 93 -4.59 4.64 13.11
C ALA A 93 -5.97 4.30 12.52
N ASP A 94 -6.83 5.29 12.30
CA ASP A 94 -8.15 5.04 11.73
C ASP A 94 -8.05 4.56 10.27
N ASP A 95 -7.14 5.13 9.47
CA ASP A 95 -6.90 4.68 8.08
C ASP A 95 -6.37 3.24 8.06
N GLN A 96 -5.58 2.85 9.07
CA GLN A 96 -5.07 1.49 9.22
C GLN A 96 -6.20 0.49 9.46
N VAL A 97 -7.13 0.82 10.36
CA VAL A 97 -8.31 0.01 10.66
C VAL A 97 -9.21 -0.11 9.43
N GLU A 98 -9.51 0.99 8.75
CA GLU A 98 -10.30 0.98 7.51
C GLU A 98 -9.66 0.08 6.45
N THR A 99 -8.35 0.16 6.30
CA THR A 99 -7.60 -0.67 5.33
C THR A 99 -7.67 -2.14 5.69
N LEU A 100 -7.55 -2.49 6.97
CA LEU A 100 -7.69 -3.87 7.45
C LEU A 100 -9.10 -4.41 7.22
N LEU A 101 -10.14 -3.65 7.56
CA LEU A 101 -11.54 -4.05 7.36
C LEU A 101 -11.86 -4.28 5.87
N LEU A 102 -11.35 -3.43 4.99
CA LEU A 102 -11.46 -3.62 3.55
C LEU A 102 -10.72 -4.87 3.06
N ALA A 103 -9.58 -5.19 3.66
CA ALA A 103 -8.85 -6.42 3.32
C ALA A 103 -9.60 -7.66 3.79
N LEU A 104 -10.13 -7.65 5.02
CA LEU A 104 -10.96 -8.73 5.58
C LEU A 104 -12.21 -8.98 4.73
N SER A 105 -12.92 -7.94 4.32
CA SER A 105 -14.14 -8.06 3.51
C SER A 105 -13.90 -8.69 2.12
N ARG A 106 -12.64 -8.68 1.66
CA ARG A 106 -12.22 -9.27 0.37
C ARG A 106 -11.56 -10.65 0.53
N GLY A 107 -11.53 -11.21 1.73
CA GLY A 107 -10.84 -12.49 2.00
C GLY A 107 -9.32 -12.40 1.80
N ALA A 108 -8.71 -11.26 2.07
CA ALA A 108 -7.28 -11.08 1.86
C ALA A 108 -6.44 -11.97 2.78
N GLY A 109 -5.35 -12.51 2.25
CA GLY A 109 -4.30 -13.18 3.04
C GLY A 109 -3.42 -12.18 3.82
N LEU A 110 -2.37 -12.68 4.45
CA LEU A 110 -1.46 -11.89 5.30
C LEU A 110 -0.95 -10.60 4.67
N PRO A 111 -0.58 -10.53 3.37
CA PRO A 111 -0.15 -9.28 2.75
C PRO A 111 -1.21 -8.17 2.81
N GLY A 112 -2.49 -8.51 2.66
CA GLY A 112 -3.59 -7.55 2.79
C GLY A 112 -3.93 -7.25 4.25
N LEU A 113 -3.92 -8.25 5.12
CA LEU A 113 -4.20 -8.11 6.56
C LEU A 113 -3.11 -7.32 7.30
N SER A 114 -1.90 -7.25 6.75
CA SER A 114 -0.82 -6.37 7.25
C SER A 114 -1.15 -4.88 7.09
N ALA A 115 -2.20 -4.55 6.35
CA ALA A 115 -2.68 -3.20 6.04
C ALA A 115 -1.56 -2.29 5.48
N MET A 116 -1.33 -1.11 6.02
CA MET A 116 -0.30 -0.20 5.51
C MET A 116 1.02 -0.37 6.27
N PRO A 117 2.16 -0.56 5.57
CA PRO A 117 3.46 -0.60 6.21
C PRO A 117 3.89 0.79 6.71
N VAL A 118 4.63 0.82 7.81
CA VAL A 118 5.22 2.05 8.38
C VAL A 118 6.16 2.71 7.36
N ARG A 119 6.91 1.88 6.62
CA ARG A 119 7.88 2.32 5.60
C ARG A 119 7.70 1.51 4.32
N ARG A 120 7.80 2.18 3.16
CA ARG A 120 7.72 1.53 1.85
C ARG A 120 8.57 2.29 0.82
N GLN A 121 9.40 1.58 0.08
CA GLN A 121 10.10 2.13 -1.09
C GLN A 121 9.20 2.08 -2.32
N ARG A 122 9.17 3.17 -3.08
CA ARG A 122 8.46 3.29 -4.36
C ARG A 122 9.05 4.44 -5.17
N HIS A 123 9.25 4.25 -6.48
CA HIS A 123 9.78 5.25 -7.41
C HIS A 123 11.10 5.90 -6.95
N GLY A 124 11.99 5.11 -6.33
CA GLY A 124 13.27 5.60 -5.80
C GLY A 124 13.18 6.34 -4.46
N LEU A 125 11.98 6.59 -3.94
CA LEU A 125 11.74 7.30 -2.69
C LEU A 125 11.28 6.36 -1.57
N THR A 126 11.57 6.72 -0.33
CA THR A 126 11.09 6.04 0.87
C THR A 126 9.89 6.78 1.46
N PHE A 127 8.74 6.15 1.48
CA PHE A 127 7.51 6.69 2.07
C PHE A 127 7.34 6.19 3.50
N HIS A 128 7.24 7.11 4.44
CA HIS A 128 7.04 6.87 5.87
C HIS A 128 5.62 7.23 6.30
N ARG A 129 5.07 6.47 7.24
CA ARG A 129 3.76 6.72 7.87
C ARG A 129 3.92 6.75 9.39
N PRO A 130 4.45 7.85 9.94
CA PRO A 130 4.80 7.90 11.36
C PRO A 130 3.59 7.83 12.29
N TRP A 131 2.38 8.08 11.78
CA TRP A 131 1.16 8.23 12.57
C TRP A 131 0.23 7.01 12.55
N LEU A 132 0.65 5.88 11.99
CA LEU A 132 -0.18 4.68 11.91
C LEU A 132 -0.64 4.13 13.28
N GLY A 133 0.02 4.52 14.36
CA GLY A 133 -0.38 4.18 15.73
C GLY A 133 -1.12 5.31 16.47
N VAL A 134 -1.32 6.48 15.83
CA VAL A 134 -1.92 7.66 16.48
C VAL A 134 -3.38 7.80 16.03
N PRO A 135 -4.35 7.89 16.96
CA PRO A 135 -5.76 8.14 16.61
C PRO A 135 -5.95 9.50 15.92
N GLY A 136 -6.80 9.56 14.91
CA GLY A 136 -7.10 10.81 14.21
C GLY A 136 -7.72 11.89 15.12
N ALA A 137 -8.46 11.50 16.17
CA ALA A 137 -8.96 12.43 17.17
C ALA A 137 -7.83 13.15 17.89
N ALA A 138 -6.81 12.43 18.38
CA ALA A 138 -5.67 13.01 19.05
C ALA A 138 -4.90 14.02 18.18
N LEU A 139 -4.85 13.76 16.85
CA LEU A 139 -4.25 14.70 15.89
C LEU A 139 -5.05 16.00 15.78
N ARG A 140 -6.38 15.92 15.78
CA ARG A 140 -7.26 17.10 15.73
C ARG A 140 -7.19 17.90 17.04
N ASP A 141 -7.21 17.21 18.18
CA ASP A 141 -7.09 17.84 19.50
C ASP A 141 -5.76 18.60 19.62
N TRP A 142 -4.68 18.00 19.14
CA TRP A 142 -3.37 18.66 19.12
C TRP A 142 -3.33 19.87 18.19
N LEU A 143 -3.93 19.80 16.99
CA LEU A 143 -4.04 20.97 16.11
C LEU A 143 -4.85 22.09 16.75
N THR A 144 -5.95 21.76 17.42
CA THR A 144 -6.79 22.72 18.15
C THR A 144 -5.95 23.40 19.25
N ALA A 145 -5.22 22.64 20.06
CA ALA A 145 -4.33 23.17 21.08
C ALA A 145 -3.24 24.09 20.51
N CYS A 146 -2.75 23.80 19.31
CA CYS A 146 -1.77 24.61 18.59
C CYS A 146 -2.40 25.78 17.82
N GLN A 147 -3.71 25.98 17.86
CA GLN A 147 -4.45 26.99 17.09
C GLN A 147 -4.22 26.90 15.58
N VAL A 148 -4.05 25.69 15.05
CA VAL A 148 -3.87 25.40 13.63
C VAL A 148 -5.17 24.89 13.06
N SER A 149 -5.74 25.62 12.11
CA SER A 149 -6.95 25.20 11.39
C SER A 149 -6.62 24.09 10.37
N TRP A 150 -7.64 23.30 10.04
CA TRP A 150 -7.58 22.33 8.95
C TRP A 150 -8.85 22.40 8.12
N VAL A 151 -8.80 21.85 6.94
CA VAL A 151 -9.97 21.74 6.05
C VAL A 151 -10.42 20.30 6.02
N GLU A 152 -11.72 20.09 6.15
CA GLU A 152 -12.34 18.79 5.95
C GLU A 152 -12.81 18.66 4.50
N ASP A 153 -12.45 17.52 3.90
CA ASP A 153 -12.90 17.19 2.54
C ASP A 153 -14.41 16.86 2.57
N PRO A 154 -15.26 17.61 1.86
CA PRO A 154 -16.69 17.33 1.81
C PRO A 154 -17.03 15.91 1.35
N THR A 155 -16.18 15.28 0.55
CA THR A 155 -16.39 13.90 0.09
C THR A 155 -16.25 12.86 1.20
N ASN A 156 -15.69 13.20 2.37
CA ASN A 156 -15.65 12.33 3.55
C ASN A 156 -17.05 11.99 4.09
N THR A 157 -18.06 12.74 3.70
CA THR A 157 -19.46 12.48 4.10
C THR A 157 -20.20 11.56 3.12
N ASP A 158 -19.65 11.33 1.92
CA ASP A 158 -20.30 10.59 0.85
C ASP A 158 -20.21 9.07 1.11
N VAL A 159 -21.32 8.48 1.53
CA VAL A 159 -21.43 7.04 1.84
C VAL A 159 -21.41 6.11 0.62
N ARG A 160 -21.36 6.64 -0.61
CA ARG A 160 -21.11 5.84 -1.81
C ARG A 160 -19.72 5.19 -1.74
N PHE A 161 -18.77 5.85 -1.08
CA PHE A 161 -17.44 5.30 -0.85
C PHE A 161 -17.43 4.33 0.33
N THR A 162 -16.97 3.12 0.11
CA THR A 162 -16.94 2.06 1.15
C THR A 162 -16.15 2.46 2.40
N ARG A 163 -15.07 3.23 2.28
CA ARG A 163 -14.31 3.76 3.43
C ARG A 163 -15.17 4.67 4.31
N ASN A 164 -15.97 5.53 3.70
CA ASN A 164 -16.85 6.43 4.44
C ASN A 164 -17.96 5.65 5.16
N ARG A 165 -18.52 4.60 4.53
CA ARG A 165 -19.47 3.69 5.22
C ARG A 165 -18.81 3.00 6.41
N ILE A 166 -17.61 2.46 6.26
CA ILE A 166 -16.87 1.87 7.38
C ILE A 166 -16.73 2.88 8.53
N ARG A 167 -16.30 4.10 8.22
CA ARG A 167 -16.07 5.16 9.23
C ARG A 167 -17.34 5.59 9.94
N ARG A 168 -18.46 5.74 9.21
CA ARG A 168 -19.70 6.34 9.73
C ARG A 168 -20.71 5.35 10.26
N GLU A 169 -20.71 4.13 9.73
CA GLU A 169 -21.73 3.13 10.06
C GLU A 169 -21.14 1.94 10.81
N LEU A 170 -20.08 1.33 10.28
CA LEU A 170 -19.51 0.11 10.85
C LEU A 170 -18.69 0.40 12.12
N MET A 171 -17.82 1.41 12.09
CA MET A 171 -16.92 1.68 13.22
C MET A 171 -17.67 2.06 14.50
N PRO A 172 -18.71 2.91 14.48
CA PRO A 172 -19.50 3.18 15.69
C PRO A 172 -20.17 1.93 16.28
N ALA A 173 -20.69 1.04 15.43
CA ALA A 173 -21.28 -0.22 15.86
C ALA A 173 -20.24 -1.17 16.49
N LEU A 174 -19.06 -1.27 15.89
CA LEU A 174 -17.95 -2.06 16.43
C LEU A 174 -17.45 -1.50 17.77
N GLU A 175 -17.35 -0.18 17.91
CA GLU A 175 -16.92 0.48 19.15
C GLU A 175 -17.95 0.35 20.27
N ALA A 176 -19.24 0.35 19.94
CA ALA A 176 -20.30 0.07 20.92
C ALA A 176 -20.20 -1.35 21.49
N CYS A 177 -19.83 -2.33 20.65
CA CYS A 177 -19.63 -3.72 21.09
C CYS A 177 -18.26 -3.94 21.76
N PHE A 178 -17.23 -3.29 21.23
CA PHE A 178 -15.83 -3.50 21.62
C PHE A 178 -15.11 -2.15 21.75
N PRO A 179 -15.15 -1.47 22.90
CA PRO A 179 -14.64 -0.11 23.06
C PRO A 179 -13.16 0.11 22.63
N THR A 180 -12.35 -0.96 22.66
CA THR A 180 -10.93 -0.90 22.29
C THR A 180 -10.65 -1.41 20.88
N ILE A 181 -11.67 -1.62 20.05
CA ILE A 181 -11.56 -2.31 18.74
C ILE A 181 -10.51 -1.69 17.81
N ARG A 182 -10.37 -0.36 17.79
CA ARG A 182 -9.34 0.31 16.96
C ARG A 182 -7.92 -0.16 17.31
N HIS A 183 -7.63 -0.23 18.61
CA HIS A 183 -6.32 -0.69 19.08
C HIS A 183 -6.10 -2.18 18.82
N THR A 184 -7.13 -3.00 19.01
CA THR A 184 -7.02 -4.45 18.79
C THR A 184 -6.88 -4.79 17.31
N LEU A 185 -7.59 -4.12 16.41
CA LEU A 185 -7.46 -4.29 14.97
C LEU A 185 -6.07 -3.81 14.47
N ALA A 186 -5.60 -2.66 14.94
CA ALA A 186 -4.26 -2.17 14.61
C ALA A 186 -3.16 -3.14 15.09
N ARG A 187 -3.35 -3.75 16.27
CA ARG A 187 -2.45 -4.79 16.79
C ARG A 187 -2.49 -6.05 15.93
N SER A 188 -3.66 -6.52 15.52
CA SER A 188 -3.82 -7.67 14.63
C SER A 188 -3.13 -7.44 13.28
N ALA A 189 -3.26 -6.25 12.69
CA ALA A 189 -2.55 -5.89 11.47
C ALA A 189 -1.03 -5.95 11.65
N ARG A 190 -0.52 -5.53 12.81
CA ARG A 190 0.90 -5.59 13.14
C ARG A 190 1.40 -7.04 13.26
N HIS A 191 0.62 -7.95 13.90
CA HIS A 191 0.97 -9.36 13.94
C HIS A 191 0.94 -10.01 12.55
N ALA A 192 -0.02 -9.64 11.69
CA ALA A 192 -0.04 -10.09 10.29
C ALA A 192 1.19 -9.58 9.53
N ALA A 193 1.64 -8.34 9.76
CA ALA A 193 2.84 -7.79 9.15
C ALA A 193 4.11 -8.55 9.58
N GLN A 194 4.26 -8.85 10.87
CA GLN A 194 5.38 -9.66 11.38
C GLN A 194 5.39 -11.07 10.77
N ALA A 195 4.22 -11.72 10.70
CA ALA A 195 4.12 -13.03 10.06
C ALA A 195 4.48 -12.97 8.57
N GLN A 196 4.06 -11.91 7.87
CA GLN A 196 4.39 -11.71 6.45
C GLN A 196 5.90 -11.47 6.24
N GLU A 197 6.57 -10.77 7.15
CA GLU A 197 8.02 -10.58 7.13
C GLU A 197 8.76 -11.93 7.27
N LEU A 198 8.39 -12.72 8.27
CA LEU A 198 8.94 -14.07 8.46
C LEU A 198 8.71 -15.00 7.26
N LEU A 199 7.54 -14.92 6.61
CA LEU A 199 7.27 -15.64 5.36
C LEU A 199 8.15 -15.16 4.22
N GLY A 200 8.45 -13.86 4.17
CA GLY A 200 9.41 -13.30 3.21
C GLY A 200 10.83 -13.84 3.42
N GLU A 201 11.30 -13.87 4.66
CA GLU A 201 12.62 -14.44 5.03
C GLU A 201 12.67 -15.94 4.68
N LEU A 202 11.63 -16.70 5.01
CA LEU A 202 11.55 -18.11 4.64
C LEU A 202 11.60 -18.30 3.12
N ALA A 203 10.91 -17.46 2.35
CA ALA A 203 10.95 -17.53 0.88
C ALA A 203 12.36 -17.23 0.34
N GLN A 204 13.09 -16.29 0.95
CA GLN A 204 14.49 -16.01 0.59
C GLN A 204 15.41 -17.20 0.87
N LEU A 205 15.24 -17.89 2.00
CA LEU A 205 15.97 -19.11 2.30
C LEU A 205 15.65 -20.22 1.29
N ASP A 206 14.37 -20.40 0.95
CA ASP A 206 13.96 -21.37 -0.06
C ASP A 206 14.54 -21.01 -1.45
N ALA A 207 14.58 -19.73 -1.79
CA ALA A 207 15.15 -19.25 -3.06
C ALA A 207 16.65 -19.54 -3.21
N GLN A 208 17.41 -19.60 -2.12
CA GLN A 208 18.83 -19.98 -2.15
C GLN A 208 19.04 -21.42 -2.66
N THR A 209 18.11 -22.31 -2.36
CA THR A 209 18.18 -23.71 -2.79
C THR A 209 17.48 -23.98 -4.11
N THR A 210 16.36 -23.29 -4.38
CA THR A 210 15.56 -23.47 -5.59
C THR A 210 16.03 -22.64 -6.77
N GLY A 211 16.69 -21.51 -6.53
CA GLY A 211 16.98 -20.48 -7.52
C GLY A 211 15.80 -19.52 -7.78
N LEU A 212 16.06 -18.43 -8.52
CA LEU A 212 15.07 -17.50 -9.05
C LEU A 212 15.45 -17.17 -10.51
N PRO A 213 14.68 -17.56 -11.51
CA PRO A 213 13.43 -18.35 -11.44
C PRO A 213 13.61 -19.74 -10.80
N PRO A 214 12.55 -20.25 -10.12
CA PRO A 214 12.68 -21.46 -9.34
C PRO A 214 12.76 -22.73 -10.22
N ARG A 215 13.64 -23.67 -9.84
CA ARG A 215 13.79 -24.96 -10.52
C ARG A 215 12.74 -25.96 -10.03
N LEU A 216 12.11 -26.69 -10.97
CA LEU A 216 10.98 -27.57 -10.73
C LEU A 216 11.30 -28.67 -9.71
N GLN A 217 12.43 -29.37 -9.87
CA GLN A 217 12.81 -30.44 -8.95
C GLN A 217 13.01 -29.94 -7.52
N ALA A 218 13.61 -28.75 -7.35
CA ALA A 218 13.83 -28.17 -6.05
C ALA A 218 12.51 -27.67 -5.42
N LEU A 219 11.57 -27.11 -6.24
CA LEU A 219 10.23 -26.76 -5.78
C LEU A 219 9.47 -27.97 -5.24
N GLN A 220 9.57 -29.12 -5.91
CA GLN A 220 8.88 -30.37 -5.55
C GLN A 220 9.38 -30.97 -4.22
N GLN A 221 10.54 -30.56 -3.73
CA GLN A 221 11.03 -30.95 -2.38
C GLN A 221 10.40 -30.11 -1.27
N LEU A 222 9.77 -28.99 -1.60
CA LEU A 222 9.07 -28.17 -0.63
C LEU A 222 7.66 -28.72 -0.37
N ASN A 223 7.17 -28.58 0.87
CA ASN A 223 5.75 -28.82 1.11
C ASN A 223 4.89 -27.76 0.38
N PRO A 224 3.59 -28.05 0.13
CA PRO A 224 2.72 -27.14 -0.67
C PRO A 224 2.70 -25.70 -0.14
N ALA A 225 2.71 -25.50 1.17
CA ALA A 225 2.65 -24.17 1.77
C ALA A 225 3.92 -23.35 1.50
N ARG A 226 5.12 -23.98 1.65
CA ARG A 226 6.40 -23.34 1.33
C ARG A 226 6.53 -23.09 -0.18
N MET A 227 6.11 -24.03 -1.01
CA MET A 227 6.08 -23.87 -2.46
C MET A 227 5.22 -22.67 -2.85
N ALA A 228 3.99 -22.57 -2.33
CA ALA A 228 3.09 -21.42 -2.58
C ALA A 228 3.70 -20.10 -2.11
N ASN A 229 4.36 -20.10 -0.95
CA ASN A 229 5.04 -18.92 -0.41
C ASN A 229 6.19 -18.47 -1.31
N LEU A 230 7.04 -19.39 -1.76
CA LEU A 230 8.16 -19.10 -2.66
C LEU A 230 7.68 -18.63 -4.04
N LEU A 231 6.67 -19.28 -4.61
CA LEU A 231 6.11 -18.87 -5.91
C LEU A 231 5.51 -17.45 -5.83
N ARG A 232 4.78 -17.12 -4.74
CA ARG A 232 4.27 -15.76 -4.51
C ARG A 232 5.41 -14.76 -4.36
N TYR A 233 6.47 -15.12 -3.64
CA TYR A 233 7.66 -14.29 -3.46
C TYR A 233 8.34 -14.03 -4.80
N TRP A 234 8.66 -15.08 -5.56
CA TRP A 234 9.28 -14.98 -6.88
C TRP A 234 8.49 -14.07 -7.83
N LEU A 235 7.17 -14.31 -7.98
CA LEU A 235 6.31 -13.47 -8.81
C LEU A 235 6.25 -12.02 -8.31
N GLY A 236 6.38 -11.81 -7.01
CA GLY A 236 6.46 -10.48 -6.40
C GLY A 236 7.78 -9.75 -6.61
N THR A 237 8.87 -10.46 -6.96
CA THR A 237 10.18 -9.85 -7.32
C THR A 237 10.23 -9.36 -8.75
N LEU A 238 9.29 -9.80 -9.61
CA LEU A 238 9.16 -9.29 -10.97
C LEU A 238 8.68 -7.84 -10.90
N ASP A 239 9.34 -6.94 -11.62
CA ASP A 239 8.98 -5.52 -11.64
C ASP A 239 7.73 -5.26 -12.52
N ASP A 240 6.75 -6.16 -12.40
CA ASP A 240 5.49 -6.10 -13.11
C ASP A 240 4.32 -6.34 -12.13
N PRO A 241 3.46 -5.33 -11.89
CA PRO A 241 2.26 -5.50 -11.09
C PRO A 241 1.31 -6.59 -11.62
N ALA A 242 1.38 -6.89 -12.93
CA ALA A 242 0.60 -7.94 -13.56
C ALA A 242 1.06 -9.36 -13.20
N ALA A 243 2.23 -9.53 -12.63
CA ALA A 243 2.73 -10.83 -12.20
C ALA A 243 2.13 -11.35 -10.88
N ARG A 244 1.25 -10.58 -10.24
CA ARG A 244 0.65 -10.96 -8.94
C ARG A 244 -0.47 -11.98 -9.11
N PRO A 245 -0.34 -13.20 -8.54
CA PRO A 245 -1.35 -14.23 -8.63
C PRO A 245 -2.53 -13.96 -7.70
N SER A 246 -3.72 -14.35 -8.13
CA SER A 246 -4.83 -14.63 -7.22
C SER A 246 -4.58 -15.94 -6.46
N THR A 247 -5.33 -16.18 -5.37
CA THR A 247 -5.22 -17.44 -4.61
C THR A 247 -5.47 -18.64 -5.51
N ALA A 248 -6.55 -18.63 -6.29
CA ALA A 248 -6.90 -19.73 -7.20
C ALA A 248 -5.79 -20.01 -8.25
N GLN A 249 -5.20 -18.96 -8.83
CA GLN A 249 -4.10 -19.10 -9.78
C GLN A 249 -2.84 -19.70 -9.14
N LEU A 250 -2.55 -19.28 -7.90
CA LEU A 250 -1.41 -19.81 -7.16
C LEU A 250 -1.62 -21.29 -6.80
N ASP A 251 -2.82 -21.66 -6.32
CA ASP A 251 -3.17 -23.04 -5.98
C ASP A 251 -3.09 -23.93 -7.21
N GLN A 252 -3.59 -23.47 -8.36
CA GLN A 252 -3.47 -24.17 -9.64
C GLN A 252 -2.00 -24.36 -10.04
N LEU A 253 -1.14 -23.32 -9.86
CA LEU A 253 0.28 -23.42 -10.17
C LEU A 253 0.98 -24.45 -9.27
N VAL A 254 0.72 -24.42 -7.97
CA VAL A 254 1.24 -25.41 -7.01
C VAL A 254 0.86 -26.84 -7.42
N HIS A 255 -0.41 -27.05 -7.75
CA HIS A 255 -0.91 -28.35 -8.19
C HIS A 255 -0.21 -28.83 -9.48
N GLN A 256 -0.02 -27.95 -10.47
CA GLN A 256 0.66 -28.30 -11.73
C GLN A 256 2.13 -28.64 -11.52
N VAL A 257 2.82 -27.90 -10.64
CA VAL A 257 4.22 -28.17 -10.28
C VAL A 257 4.34 -29.54 -9.59
N GLN A 258 3.43 -29.86 -8.67
CA GLN A 258 3.41 -31.16 -7.99
C GLN A 258 3.11 -32.32 -8.95
N ALA A 259 2.20 -32.13 -9.89
CA ALA A 259 1.83 -33.14 -10.89
C ALA A 259 2.89 -33.34 -11.98
N CYS A 260 3.90 -32.48 -12.06
CA CYS A 260 4.93 -32.50 -13.09
C CYS A 260 5.97 -33.59 -12.83
N THR A 261 5.70 -34.84 -13.24
CA THR A 261 6.56 -36.02 -13.01
C THR A 261 7.45 -36.37 -14.20
N THR A 262 7.19 -35.86 -15.39
CA THR A 262 7.92 -36.19 -16.62
C THR A 262 8.53 -34.97 -17.30
N ARG A 263 9.58 -35.17 -18.11
CA ARG A 263 10.21 -34.09 -18.88
C ARG A 263 9.27 -33.46 -19.90
N GLY A 264 8.29 -34.22 -20.43
CA GLY A 264 7.32 -33.75 -21.39
C GLY A 264 6.10 -33.03 -20.80
N HIS A 265 5.96 -33.00 -19.47
CA HIS A 265 4.82 -32.34 -18.81
C HIS A 265 4.90 -30.83 -19.03
N ARG A 266 3.88 -30.26 -19.66
CA ARG A 266 3.76 -28.82 -19.91
C ARG A 266 3.08 -28.15 -18.71
N ILE A 267 3.70 -27.10 -18.21
CA ILE A 267 3.07 -26.17 -17.29
C ILE A 267 2.89 -24.85 -18.05
N GLU A 268 1.66 -24.39 -18.16
CA GLU A 268 1.33 -23.10 -18.77
C GLU A 268 0.04 -22.60 -18.12
N ILE A 269 0.17 -21.62 -17.23
CA ILE A 269 -0.94 -21.14 -16.41
C ILE A 269 -0.95 -19.62 -16.45
N ARG A 270 -2.14 -19.07 -16.69
CA ARG A 270 -2.35 -17.63 -16.58
C ARG A 270 -2.21 -17.19 -15.13
N VAL A 271 -1.27 -16.28 -14.87
CA VAL A 271 -0.99 -15.74 -13.55
C VAL A 271 -0.98 -14.23 -13.63
N GLY A 272 -1.92 -13.59 -12.92
CA GLY A 272 -2.10 -12.15 -13.05
C GLY A 272 -2.45 -11.74 -14.48
N GLY A 273 -1.70 -10.81 -15.08
CA GLY A 273 -1.85 -10.37 -16.47
C GLY A 273 -1.04 -11.16 -17.48
N GLY A 274 -0.12 -12.05 -17.02
CA GLY A 274 0.74 -12.85 -17.88
C GLY A 274 0.55 -14.35 -17.68
N CYS A 275 1.57 -15.12 -18.07
CA CYS A 275 1.58 -16.58 -17.95
C CYS A 275 2.86 -17.08 -17.29
N VAL A 276 2.71 -18.06 -16.40
CA VAL A 276 3.82 -18.88 -15.92
C VAL A 276 3.91 -20.12 -16.79
N ARG A 277 5.07 -20.41 -17.32
CA ARG A 277 5.33 -21.62 -18.10
C ARG A 277 6.59 -22.34 -17.62
N ARG A 278 6.67 -23.62 -17.94
CA ARG A 278 7.89 -24.39 -17.78
C ARG A 278 8.87 -24.03 -18.89
N GLU A 279 10.10 -23.72 -18.51
CA GLU A 279 11.26 -23.45 -19.40
C GLU A 279 12.39 -24.42 -19.01
N GLY A 280 12.46 -25.58 -19.68
CA GLY A 280 13.40 -26.63 -19.33
C GLY A 280 13.15 -27.18 -17.91
N ASP A 281 14.08 -26.96 -17.01
CA ASP A 281 14.00 -27.41 -15.61
C ASP A 281 13.52 -26.31 -14.65
N SER A 282 13.18 -25.13 -15.15
CA SER A 282 12.75 -23.98 -14.34
C SER A 282 11.36 -23.47 -14.78
N LEU A 283 10.77 -22.59 -13.96
CA LEU A 283 9.60 -21.82 -14.33
C LEU A 283 10.02 -20.45 -14.90
N GLY A 284 9.33 -19.98 -15.93
CA GLY A 284 9.43 -18.62 -16.44
C GLY A 284 8.08 -17.91 -16.36
N TRP A 285 8.08 -16.59 -16.26
CA TRP A 285 6.90 -15.75 -16.37
C TRP A 285 7.07 -14.77 -17.54
N TYR A 286 6.04 -14.62 -18.34
CA TYR A 286 6.04 -13.69 -19.48
C TYR A 286 4.68 -13.02 -19.61
N ASN A 287 4.70 -11.82 -20.16
CA ASN A 287 3.50 -11.07 -20.53
C ASN A 287 3.31 -11.24 -22.06
N PRO A 288 2.24 -11.94 -22.52
CA PRO A 288 2.00 -12.21 -23.95
C PRO A 288 1.63 -10.95 -24.73
#